data_74a84b423cc4de0d4e0bf947809337bd
#
_entry.id   74a84b423cc4de0d4e0bf947809337bd
#
_cell.length_a   1.000
_cell.length_b   1.000
_cell.length_c   1.000
_cell.angle_alpha   90.00
_cell.angle_beta   90.00
_cell.angle_gamma   90.00
#
_symmetry.space_group_name_H-M   'P 1'
#
loop_
_entity.id
_entity.type
_entity.pdbx_description
1 polymer ?
#
loop_
_entity_poly.entity_id
_entity_poly.type
_entity_poly.pdbx_seq_one_letter_code
_entity_poly.pdbx_strand_id
1 'polypeptide(L)'
;MKQEQKHTENSSSGIPSILSKVKLLHGDRVLWVIIPILMVISILVVYSSGVKYDTPTGNSTTANLWKHCIIILIAGIALLIAYRFNAKFYRKAAPLAYLGSLALTVAVYFIGDSTNGAARWIDFGFFMLQPSELLKLSTVIFMARQLSMKQKSITTQRLVPSFNPLKWREPAQKKIWIEGTLPVLIPVALSCAIILPAHTSSAMLVGAISIMMMFIARVRWQDLLKIGAIVVVAASLFVAIGAGRSTTIRNRIGTFFSNNEVPLGSKPLNQLTDTEHAIIAIHDGGTIGVGAGQSVMRAKITHPESDYMFAFFVEEYGIVMALFLLSIYAWIFVRAIHIFRHSEWIFAGLLAVGLASLVTVQALLHILVSVDAFPETGQNLPLVSHGGTSMLCTAIALGIILAVSRQIEEGSLIPTDVGEKFTTPTDHNL
;
A
#
# COMPACT_ATOMS: atom_id res chain seq x y z
N MET A 1 37.35 5.19 63.61
CA MET A 1 35.94 5.66 63.53
C MET A 1 35.47 5.38 62.10
N LYS A 2 34.74 4.27 61.93
CA LYS A 2 34.09 3.88 60.66
C LYS A 2 32.64 4.35 60.76
N GLN A 3 32.19 5.20 59.82
CA GLN A 3 30.78 5.55 59.70
C GLN A 3 30.15 4.57 58.72
N GLU A 4 29.16 3.83 59.24
CA GLU A 4 28.23 3.03 58.45
C GLU A 4 27.27 3.93 57.72
N GLN A 5 27.23 3.85 56.37
CA GLN A 5 26.16 4.40 55.60
C GLN A 5 25.06 3.34 55.40
N LYS A 6 23.94 3.58 56.08
CA LYS A 6 22.69 2.84 56.02
C LYS A 6 22.03 3.08 54.64
N HIS A 7 21.99 2.06 53.78
CA HIS A 7 21.13 2.04 52.61
C HIS A 7 19.67 1.92 53.05
N THR A 8 18.90 2.95 52.87
CA THR A 8 17.44 2.90 52.92
C THR A 8 16.91 2.34 51.60
N GLU A 9 16.51 1.08 51.62
CA GLU A 9 15.67 0.48 50.56
C GLU A 9 14.26 1.10 50.60
N ASN A 10 13.98 1.95 49.65
CA ASN A 10 12.63 2.37 49.34
C ASN A 10 11.92 1.27 48.58
N SER A 11 11.17 0.45 49.27
CA SER A 11 10.19 -0.47 48.72
C SER A 11 9.00 0.32 48.16
N SER A 12 9.10 0.80 46.94
CA SER A 12 7.92 1.19 46.16
C SER A 12 7.23 -0.06 45.63
N SER A 13 6.18 -0.46 46.26
CA SER A 13 5.21 -1.45 45.81
C SER A 13 4.57 -0.94 44.50
N GLY A 14 5.28 -1.10 43.37
CA GLY A 14 4.76 -0.83 42.03
C GLY A 14 3.86 -1.97 41.59
N ILE A 15 2.61 -1.66 41.33
CA ILE A 15 1.67 -2.46 40.58
C ILE A 15 2.42 -3.10 39.41
N PRO A 16 2.47 -4.43 39.26
CA PRO A 16 3.10 -5.04 38.10
C PRO A 16 2.33 -4.61 36.87
N SER A 17 2.90 -3.69 36.11
CA SER A 17 2.26 -3.19 34.89
C SER A 17 2.08 -4.38 33.96
N ILE A 18 0.81 -4.63 33.57
CA ILE A 18 0.43 -5.64 32.58
C ILE A 18 1.26 -5.44 31.31
N LEU A 19 1.71 -4.22 31.06
CA LEU A 19 2.62 -3.83 29.97
C LEU A 19 4.04 -4.44 30.06
N SER A 20 4.54 -4.85 31.26
CA SER A 20 5.87 -5.48 31.37
C SER A 20 5.87 -6.95 30.95
N LYS A 21 4.70 -7.61 30.89
CA LYS A 21 4.54 -8.98 30.40
C LYS A 21 4.39 -9.10 28.87
N VAL A 22 4.20 -8.00 28.15
CA VAL A 22 4.17 -7.97 26.67
C VAL A 22 5.59 -7.86 26.08
N LYS A 23 6.59 -8.43 26.73
CA LYS A 23 7.96 -8.61 26.18
C LYS A 23 8.03 -9.61 25.02
N LEU A 24 6.92 -10.22 24.63
CA LEU A 24 6.86 -11.20 23.54
C LEU A 24 6.87 -10.56 22.13
N LEU A 25 6.55 -9.27 22.00
CA LEU A 25 6.44 -8.58 20.72
C LEU A 25 7.48 -7.45 20.67
N HIS A 26 8.65 -7.75 20.10
CA HIS A 26 9.68 -6.75 19.81
C HIS A 26 9.31 -5.92 18.58
N GLY A 27 9.88 -4.71 18.47
CA GLY A 27 9.64 -3.80 17.35
C GLY A 27 8.69 -2.65 17.70
N ASP A 28 8.23 -1.94 16.68
CA ASP A 28 7.48 -0.71 16.85
C ASP A 28 6.13 -0.90 17.55
N ARG A 29 6.05 -0.40 18.80
CA ARG A 29 4.86 -0.54 19.65
C ARG A 29 3.63 0.15 19.07
N VAL A 30 3.84 1.24 18.33
CA VAL A 30 2.72 1.99 17.73
C VAL A 30 2.07 1.19 16.62
N LEU A 31 2.86 0.54 15.77
CA LEU A 31 2.34 -0.34 14.71
C LEU A 31 1.61 -1.55 15.30
N TRP A 32 2.10 -2.13 16.42
CA TRP A 32 1.40 -3.21 17.11
C TRP A 32 0.03 -2.82 17.66
N VAL A 33 -0.20 -1.53 17.97
CA VAL A 33 -1.50 -1.02 18.40
C VAL A 33 -2.39 -0.67 17.20
N ILE A 34 -1.83 -0.03 16.17
CA ILE A 34 -2.58 0.42 15.00
C ILE A 34 -3.18 -0.75 14.21
N ILE A 35 -2.44 -1.83 14.02
CA ILE A 35 -2.88 -2.95 13.21
C ILE A 35 -4.16 -3.61 13.75
N PRO A 36 -4.24 -4.00 15.03
CA PRO A 36 -5.49 -4.51 15.59
C PRO A 36 -6.64 -3.51 15.54
N ILE A 37 -6.39 -2.22 15.73
CA ILE A 37 -7.42 -1.17 15.61
C ILE A 37 -8.02 -1.19 14.20
N LEU A 38 -7.21 -1.22 13.15
CA LEU A 38 -7.69 -1.30 11.77
C LEU A 38 -8.47 -2.60 11.51
N MET A 39 -8.03 -3.73 12.06
CA MET A 39 -8.73 -5.00 11.94
C MET A 39 -10.11 -4.97 12.64
N VAL A 40 -10.19 -4.34 13.81
CA VAL A 40 -11.48 -4.16 14.53
C VAL A 40 -12.40 -3.24 13.74
N ILE A 41 -11.90 -2.10 13.25
CA ILE A 41 -12.67 -1.20 12.37
C ILE A 41 -13.20 -1.98 11.15
N SER A 42 -12.38 -2.82 10.53
CA SER A 42 -12.79 -3.66 9.39
C SER A 42 -13.96 -4.59 9.74
N ILE A 43 -13.92 -5.25 10.89
CA ILE A 43 -15.01 -6.14 11.35
C ILE A 43 -16.31 -5.33 11.54
N LEU A 44 -16.24 -4.18 12.21
CA LEU A 44 -17.39 -3.34 12.48
C LEU A 44 -18.04 -2.84 11.19
N VAL A 45 -17.23 -2.36 10.24
CA VAL A 45 -17.73 -1.77 9.00
C VAL A 45 -18.29 -2.85 8.07
N VAL A 46 -17.63 -4.02 7.97
CA VAL A 46 -18.13 -5.14 7.16
C VAL A 46 -19.39 -5.77 7.78
N TYR A 47 -19.49 -5.85 9.09
CA TYR A 47 -20.73 -6.25 9.76
C TYR A 47 -21.87 -5.31 9.39
N SER A 48 -21.64 -4.02 9.50
CA SER A 48 -22.64 -3.00 9.18
C SER A 48 -23.02 -3.01 7.69
N SER A 49 -22.06 -3.20 6.79
CA SER A 49 -22.34 -3.29 5.34
C SER A 49 -23.21 -4.51 4.99
N GLY A 50 -23.11 -5.59 5.76
CA GLY A 50 -23.84 -6.84 5.54
C GLY A 50 -25.33 -6.81 5.92
N VAL A 51 -25.76 -5.90 6.79
CA VAL A 51 -27.16 -5.85 7.33
C VAL A 51 -28.25 -5.78 6.23
N LYS A 52 -27.91 -5.47 4.99
CA LYS A 52 -28.82 -5.38 3.84
C LYS A 52 -28.93 -6.64 2.98
N TYR A 53 -28.04 -7.62 3.16
CA TYR A 53 -28.05 -8.85 2.36
C TYR A 53 -29.07 -9.91 2.82
N ASP A 54 -29.94 -9.60 3.79
CA ASP A 54 -31.13 -10.40 4.10
C ASP A 54 -32.24 -10.21 3.03
N THR A 55 -31.82 -10.30 1.75
CA THR A 55 -32.74 -10.42 0.61
C THR A 55 -32.97 -11.89 0.28
N PRO A 56 -34.05 -12.23 -0.44
CA PRO A 56 -34.50 -13.63 -0.68
C PRO A 56 -33.50 -14.58 -1.34
N THR A 57 -32.30 -14.11 -1.70
CA THR A 57 -31.23 -14.88 -2.34
C THR A 57 -30.31 -15.65 -1.40
N GLY A 58 -30.62 -15.74 -0.09
CA GLY A 58 -30.07 -16.77 0.79
C GLY A 58 -28.66 -16.54 1.39
N ASN A 59 -27.98 -15.43 1.09
CA ASN A 59 -26.73 -15.11 1.77
C ASN A 59 -27.00 -14.31 3.04
N SER A 60 -26.97 -14.98 4.21
CA SER A 60 -27.15 -14.31 5.49
C SER A 60 -25.98 -13.37 5.82
N THR A 61 -26.28 -12.20 6.36
CA THR A 61 -25.29 -11.22 6.92
C THR A 61 -24.24 -11.92 7.78
N THR A 62 -24.66 -12.90 8.59
CA THR A 62 -23.80 -13.68 9.46
C THR A 62 -22.77 -14.52 8.68
N ALA A 63 -23.14 -15.11 7.53
CA ALA A 63 -22.22 -15.91 6.72
C ALA A 63 -21.10 -15.04 6.11
N ASN A 64 -21.43 -13.83 5.64
CA ASN A 64 -20.45 -12.89 5.10
C ASN A 64 -19.51 -12.37 6.20
N LEU A 65 -20.02 -12.09 7.39
CA LEU A 65 -19.23 -11.73 8.55
C LEU A 65 -18.24 -12.84 8.95
N TRP A 66 -18.71 -14.10 9.02
CA TRP A 66 -17.85 -15.24 9.33
C TRP A 66 -16.72 -15.41 8.30
N LYS A 67 -17.02 -15.30 7.01
CA LYS A 67 -16.01 -15.33 5.94
C LYS A 67 -14.99 -14.22 6.13
N HIS A 68 -15.43 -13.00 6.46
CA HIS A 68 -14.54 -11.87 6.69
C HIS A 68 -13.67 -12.06 7.94
N CYS A 69 -14.22 -12.56 9.04
CA CYS A 69 -13.45 -12.88 10.25
C CYS A 69 -12.37 -13.95 9.98
N ILE A 70 -12.67 -14.95 9.17
CA ILE A 70 -11.69 -15.97 8.75
C ILE A 70 -10.58 -15.32 7.92
N ILE A 71 -10.90 -14.41 7.00
CA ILE A 71 -9.91 -13.68 6.20
C ILE A 71 -9.00 -12.83 7.11
N ILE A 72 -9.55 -12.12 8.09
CA ILE A 72 -8.79 -11.34 9.07
C ILE A 72 -7.86 -12.25 9.89
N LEU A 73 -8.35 -13.41 10.32
CA LEU A 73 -7.54 -14.38 11.05
C LEU A 73 -6.36 -14.88 10.19
N ILE A 74 -6.62 -15.25 8.94
CA ILE A 74 -5.58 -15.66 7.99
C ILE A 74 -4.59 -14.51 7.74
N ALA A 75 -5.06 -13.29 7.57
CA ALA A 75 -4.23 -12.10 7.41
C ALA A 75 -3.36 -11.84 8.66
N GLY A 76 -3.91 -12.00 9.86
CA GLY A 76 -3.18 -11.90 11.12
C GLY A 76 -2.10 -12.97 11.26
N ILE A 77 -2.39 -14.22 10.88
CA ILE A 77 -1.40 -15.31 10.85
C ILE A 77 -0.31 -14.99 9.83
N ALA A 78 -0.65 -14.53 8.63
CA ALA A 78 0.31 -14.16 7.60
C ALA A 78 1.21 -13.00 8.04
N LEU A 79 0.66 -12.02 8.75
CA LEU A 79 1.42 -10.94 9.38
C LEU A 79 2.46 -11.50 10.37
N LEU A 80 2.03 -12.39 11.27
CA LEU A 80 2.91 -13.00 12.27
C LEU A 80 4.00 -13.86 11.62
N ILE A 81 3.67 -14.60 10.56
CA ILE A 81 4.65 -15.35 9.77
C ILE A 81 5.65 -14.39 9.13
N ALA A 82 5.18 -13.32 8.47
CA ALA A 82 6.04 -12.30 7.88
C ALA A 82 6.92 -11.61 8.93
N TYR A 83 6.39 -11.32 10.12
CA TYR A 83 7.15 -10.76 11.22
C TYR A 83 8.31 -11.65 11.70
N ARG A 84 8.20 -12.98 11.57
CA ARG A 84 9.24 -13.95 12.02
C ARG A 84 10.48 -13.95 11.14
N PHE A 85 10.37 -13.62 9.87
CA PHE A 85 11.50 -13.62 8.94
C PHE A 85 12.37 -12.37 9.09
N ASN A 86 13.66 -12.52 8.76
CA ASN A 86 14.64 -11.44 8.79
C ASN A 86 14.71 -10.70 7.45
N ALA A 87 15.17 -9.44 7.47
CA ALA A 87 15.38 -8.64 6.26
C ALA A 87 16.28 -9.35 5.22
N LYS A 88 17.28 -10.11 5.68
CA LYS A 88 18.15 -10.95 4.80
C LYS A 88 17.34 -11.98 3.99
N PHE A 89 16.31 -12.57 4.59
CA PHE A 89 15.43 -13.50 3.90
C PHE A 89 14.66 -12.78 2.78
N TYR A 90 14.06 -11.63 3.08
CA TYR A 90 13.32 -10.84 2.08
C TYR A 90 14.21 -10.40 0.92
N ARG A 91 15.45 -9.99 1.20
CA ARG A 91 16.43 -9.65 0.16
C ARG A 91 16.73 -10.83 -0.77
N LYS A 92 16.90 -12.05 -0.21
CA LYS A 92 17.16 -13.27 -1.01
C LYS A 92 15.91 -13.72 -1.77
N ALA A 93 14.75 -13.67 -1.14
CA ALA A 93 13.49 -14.10 -1.71
C ALA A 93 12.94 -13.11 -2.77
N ALA A 94 13.34 -11.84 -2.75
CA ALA A 94 12.81 -10.79 -3.62
C ALA A 94 12.76 -11.14 -5.11
N PRO A 95 13.84 -11.69 -5.75
CA PRO A 95 13.78 -12.02 -7.18
C PRO A 95 12.80 -13.16 -7.46
N LEU A 96 12.76 -14.17 -6.61
CA LEU A 96 11.85 -15.31 -6.77
C LEU A 96 10.39 -14.89 -6.56
N ALA A 97 10.12 -14.11 -5.52
CA ALA A 97 8.80 -13.56 -5.25
C ALA A 97 8.31 -12.65 -6.40
N TYR A 98 9.20 -11.81 -6.94
CA TYR A 98 8.90 -10.96 -8.07
C TYR A 98 8.59 -11.77 -9.34
N LEU A 99 9.46 -12.70 -9.73
CA LEU A 99 9.24 -13.52 -10.92
C LEU A 99 8.02 -14.44 -10.78
N GLY A 100 7.80 -15.02 -9.59
CA GLY A 100 6.64 -15.86 -9.32
C GLY A 100 5.32 -15.08 -9.39
N SER A 101 5.26 -13.89 -8.79
CA SER A 101 4.06 -13.04 -8.86
C SER A 101 3.83 -12.47 -10.26
N LEU A 102 4.90 -12.18 -11.01
CA LEU A 102 4.83 -11.77 -12.40
C LEU A 102 4.23 -12.88 -13.26
N ALA A 103 4.78 -14.10 -13.16
CA ALA A 103 4.29 -15.27 -13.89
C ALA A 103 2.82 -15.57 -13.55
N LEU A 104 2.45 -15.47 -12.26
CA LEU A 104 1.07 -15.67 -11.82
C LEU A 104 0.13 -14.59 -12.36
N THR A 105 0.58 -13.33 -12.44
CA THR A 105 -0.21 -12.24 -13.03
C THR A 105 -0.38 -12.42 -14.54
N VAL A 106 0.62 -12.96 -15.24
CA VAL A 106 0.50 -13.32 -16.66
C VAL A 106 -0.46 -14.51 -16.82
N ALA A 107 -0.34 -15.53 -15.97
CA ALA A 107 -1.19 -16.72 -16.01
C ALA A 107 -2.68 -16.39 -15.89
N VAL A 108 -3.03 -15.38 -15.09
CA VAL A 108 -4.43 -14.93 -14.91
C VAL A 108 -5.12 -14.55 -16.23
N TYR A 109 -4.37 -14.05 -17.22
CA TYR A 109 -4.95 -13.72 -18.52
C TYR A 109 -5.43 -14.93 -19.32
N PHE A 110 -4.92 -16.13 -18.98
CA PHE A 110 -5.23 -17.39 -19.68
C PHE A 110 -6.24 -18.25 -18.90
N ILE A 111 -6.19 -18.20 -17.56
CA ILE A 111 -6.97 -19.10 -16.68
C ILE A 111 -7.94 -18.36 -15.76
N GLY A 112 -7.89 -17.03 -15.72
CA GLY A 112 -8.70 -16.23 -14.79
C GLY A 112 -10.13 -15.97 -15.30
N ASP A 113 -11.05 -15.80 -14.32
CA ASP A 113 -12.41 -15.41 -14.60
C ASP A 113 -12.49 -13.95 -15.08
N SER A 114 -13.17 -13.76 -16.20
CA SER A 114 -13.38 -12.44 -16.78
C SER A 114 -14.61 -11.77 -16.18
N THR A 115 -14.42 -11.02 -15.09
CA THR A 115 -15.43 -10.10 -14.59
C THR A 115 -15.25 -8.72 -15.22
N ASN A 116 -16.31 -8.14 -15.79
CA ASN A 116 -16.27 -6.84 -16.47
C ASN A 116 -15.25 -6.74 -17.63
N GLY A 117 -15.05 -7.82 -18.39
CA GLY A 117 -14.19 -7.83 -19.58
C GLY A 117 -12.68 -7.86 -19.31
N ALA A 118 -12.24 -8.16 -18.10
CA ALA A 118 -10.82 -8.43 -17.80
C ALA A 118 -10.69 -9.56 -16.79
N ALA A 119 -9.83 -10.53 -17.10
CA ALA A 119 -9.44 -11.57 -16.17
C ALA A 119 -8.54 -10.96 -15.08
N ARG A 120 -8.96 -11.00 -13.83
CA ARG A 120 -8.25 -10.38 -12.69
C ARG A 120 -8.11 -11.32 -11.52
N TRP A 121 -9.01 -12.29 -11.40
CA TRP A 121 -9.16 -13.16 -10.26
C TRP A 121 -8.92 -14.61 -10.65
N ILE A 122 -8.30 -15.35 -9.77
CA ILE A 122 -8.27 -16.82 -9.81
C ILE A 122 -9.16 -17.26 -8.68
N ASP A 123 -10.26 -17.94 -9.02
CA ASP A 123 -11.19 -18.48 -8.04
C ASP A 123 -10.71 -19.87 -7.59
N PHE A 124 -10.47 -20.03 -6.28
CA PHE A 124 -10.17 -21.29 -5.62
C PHE A 124 -11.41 -21.86 -4.89
N GLY A 125 -12.60 -21.29 -5.15
CA GLY A 125 -13.88 -21.68 -4.54
C GLY A 125 -14.12 -21.05 -3.16
N PHE A 126 -13.20 -21.12 -2.24
CA PHE A 126 -13.29 -20.50 -0.91
C PHE A 126 -12.59 -19.14 -0.81
N PHE A 127 -11.71 -18.84 -1.74
CA PHE A 127 -10.87 -17.64 -1.75
C PHE A 127 -10.58 -17.20 -3.19
N MET A 128 -10.79 -15.92 -3.47
CA MET A 128 -10.42 -15.30 -4.75
C MET A 128 -9.04 -14.66 -4.63
N LEU A 129 -8.11 -15.13 -5.44
CA LEU A 129 -6.75 -14.57 -5.49
C LEU A 129 -6.66 -13.53 -6.61
N GLN A 130 -6.18 -12.33 -6.27
CA GLN A 130 -5.83 -11.29 -7.24
C GLN A 130 -4.30 -11.19 -7.36
N PRO A 131 -3.68 -11.79 -8.39
CA PRO A 131 -2.22 -11.83 -8.52
C PRO A 131 -1.54 -10.47 -8.61
N SER A 132 -2.23 -9.46 -9.13
CA SER A 132 -1.70 -8.09 -9.18
C SER A 132 -1.42 -7.49 -7.79
N GLU A 133 -2.12 -7.91 -6.73
CA GLU A 133 -1.82 -7.49 -5.35
C GLU A 133 -0.47 -8.05 -4.88
N LEU A 134 -0.21 -9.33 -5.18
CA LEU A 134 1.09 -9.97 -4.90
C LEU A 134 2.21 -9.32 -5.71
N LEU A 135 1.93 -8.97 -6.97
CA LEU A 135 2.92 -8.31 -7.84
C LEU A 135 3.24 -6.90 -7.34
N LYS A 136 2.28 -6.12 -6.87
CA LYS A 136 2.52 -4.81 -6.22
C LYS A 136 3.50 -4.97 -5.04
N LEU A 137 3.18 -5.88 -4.12
CA LEU A 137 4.00 -6.14 -2.94
C LEU A 137 5.41 -6.59 -3.31
N SER A 138 5.55 -7.58 -4.18
CA SER A 138 6.84 -8.14 -4.60
C SER A 138 7.68 -7.14 -5.40
N THR A 139 7.05 -6.26 -6.20
CA THR A 139 7.73 -5.18 -6.92
C THR A 139 8.38 -4.20 -5.94
N VAL A 140 7.69 -3.81 -4.86
CA VAL A 140 8.25 -2.93 -3.83
C VAL A 140 9.45 -3.59 -3.13
N ILE A 141 9.33 -4.87 -2.74
CA ILE A 141 10.43 -5.62 -2.11
C ILE A 141 11.63 -5.72 -3.07
N PHE A 142 11.38 -6.02 -4.33
CA PHE A 142 12.42 -6.14 -5.36
C PHE A 142 13.09 -4.79 -5.65
N MET A 143 12.31 -3.71 -5.71
CA MET A 143 12.82 -2.34 -5.87
C MET A 143 13.72 -1.93 -4.70
N ALA A 144 13.32 -2.21 -3.45
CA ALA A 144 14.16 -1.95 -2.29
C ALA A 144 15.53 -2.65 -2.43
N ARG A 145 15.53 -3.91 -2.91
CA ARG A 145 16.76 -4.66 -3.19
C ARG A 145 17.61 -4.02 -4.28
N GLN A 146 17.02 -3.68 -5.43
CA GLN A 146 17.75 -3.09 -6.54
C GLN A 146 18.36 -1.72 -6.20
N LEU A 147 17.56 -0.87 -5.54
CA LEU A 147 18.03 0.45 -5.11
C LEU A 147 19.15 0.35 -4.09
N SER A 148 19.07 -0.57 -3.11
CA SER A 148 20.14 -0.76 -2.12
C SER A 148 21.42 -1.29 -2.74
N MET A 149 21.35 -2.27 -3.65
CA MET A 149 22.53 -2.81 -4.33
C MET A 149 23.23 -1.80 -5.25
N LYS A 150 22.46 -0.87 -5.80
CA LYS A 150 22.95 0.13 -6.78
C LYS A 150 23.18 1.51 -6.16
N GLN A 151 23.08 1.64 -4.83
CA GLN A 151 23.13 2.92 -4.15
C GLN A 151 24.37 3.76 -4.51
N LYS A 152 25.55 3.16 -4.55
CA LYS A 152 26.78 3.85 -4.95
C LYS A 152 26.73 4.37 -6.39
N SER A 153 26.22 3.56 -7.32
CA SER A 153 26.06 3.97 -8.73
C SER A 153 25.01 5.06 -8.88
N ILE A 154 23.90 4.97 -8.16
CA ILE A 154 22.79 5.91 -8.23
C ILE A 154 23.16 7.30 -7.70
N THR A 155 23.93 7.36 -6.60
CA THR A 155 24.33 8.63 -5.97
C THR A 155 25.48 9.31 -6.71
N THR A 156 26.41 8.54 -7.28
CA THR A 156 27.61 9.07 -7.94
C THR A 156 27.41 9.29 -9.45
N GLN A 157 26.65 8.41 -10.10
CA GLN A 157 26.39 8.44 -11.53
C GLN A 157 24.96 8.86 -11.81
N ARG A 158 24.62 9.15 -13.10
CA ARG A 158 23.23 9.38 -13.53
C ARG A 158 22.51 8.04 -13.62
N LEU A 159 21.23 8.02 -13.19
CA LEU A 159 20.38 6.84 -13.35
C LEU A 159 19.87 6.77 -14.81
N VAL A 160 19.58 7.90 -15.44
CA VAL A 160 19.08 7.97 -16.81
C VAL A 160 20.16 8.56 -17.73
N PRO A 161 20.52 7.86 -18.81
CA PRO A 161 21.53 8.34 -19.75
C PRO A 161 21.08 9.64 -20.45
N SER A 162 22.01 10.24 -21.19
CA SER A 162 21.71 11.43 -21.97
C SER A 162 20.67 11.12 -23.07
N PHE A 163 19.74 12.03 -23.33
CA PHE A 163 18.81 11.91 -24.46
C PHE A 163 19.47 12.11 -25.82
N ASN A 164 20.75 12.55 -25.85
CA ASN A 164 21.48 12.66 -27.11
C ASN A 164 21.88 11.27 -27.65
N PRO A 165 21.30 10.80 -28.76
CA PRO A 165 21.55 9.46 -29.29
C PRO A 165 23.01 9.24 -29.70
N LEU A 166 23.72 10.31 -30.08
CA LEU A 166 25.14 10.24 -30.47
C LEU A 166 26.03 9.82 -29.30
N LYS A 167 25.61 10.11 -28.05
CA LYS A 167 26.35 9.74 -26.85
C LYS A 167 26.06 8.31 -26.37
N TRP A 168 25.02 7.63 -26.86
CA TRP A 168 24.63 6.30 -26.38
C TRP A 168 25.68 5.23 -26.62
N ARG A 169 26.56 5.40 -27.61
CA ARG A 169 27.67 4.49 -27.91
C ARG A 169 28.87 4.67 -26.99
N GLU A 170 28.94 5.75 -26.23
CA GLU A 170 30.03 5.97 -25.26
C GLU A 170 30.01 4.90 -24.17
N PRO A 171 31.16 4.32 -23.78
CA PRO A 171 31.26 3.28 -22.76
C PRO A 171 30.65 3.72 -21.42
N ALA A 172 30.80 4.99 -21.06
CA ALA A 172 30.22 5.57 -19.85
C ALA A 172 28.68 5.53 -19.86
N GLN A 173 28.04 5.84 -20.98
CA GLN A 173 26.57 5.79 -21.11
C GLN A 173 26.08 4.35 -21.12
N LYS A 174 26.79 3.43 -21.75
CA LYS A 174 26.46 1.99 -21.72
C LYS A 174 26.52 1.43 -20.32
N LYS A 175 27.49 1.86 -19.52
CA LYS A 175 27.60 1.48 -18.10
C LYS A 175 26.40 1.98 -17.29
N ILE A 176 25.95 3.23 -17.50
CA ILE A 176 24.74 3.79 -16.87
C ILE A 176 23.51 2.95 -17.22
N TRP A 177 23.35 2.54 -18.47
CA TRP A 177 22.27 1.67 -18.90
C TRP A 177 22.26 0.33 -18.17
N ILE A 178 23.38 -0.39 -18.23
CA ILE A 178 23.47 -1.79 -17.73
C ILE A 178 23.47 -1.85 -16.22
N GLU A 179 24.21 -0.97 -15.55
CA GLU A 179 24.40 -1.03 -14.10
C GLU A 179 23.37 -0.21 -13.30
N GLY A 180 22.81 0.85 -13.88
CA GLY A 180 21.87 1.76 -13.23
C GLY A 180 20.44 1.60 -13.72
N THR A 181 20.19 1.98 -14.98
CA THR A 181 18.83 2.13 -15.52
C THR A 181 18.07 0.82 -15.62
N LEU A 182 18.66 -0.17 -16.31
CA LEU A 182 17.96 -1.42 -16.60
C LEU A 182 17.55 -2.21 -15.36
N PRO A 183 18.43 -2.44 -14.35
CA PRO A 183 18.04 -3.22 -13.16
C PRO A 183 16.95 -2.57 -12.32
N VAL A 184 16.83 -1.24 -12.39
CA VAL A 184 15.86 -0.49 -11.58
C VAL A 184 14.55 -0.27 -12.33
N LEU A 185 14.61 0.18 -13.59
CA LEU A 185 13.41 0.57 -14.33
C LEU A 185 12.70 -0.58 -15.04
N ILE A 186 13.41 -1.61 -15.52
CA ILE A 186 12.78 -2.76 -16.21
C ILE A 186 11.76 -3.46 -15.31
N PRO A 187 12.06 -3.81 -14.05
CA PRO A 187 11.08 -4.48 -13.20
C PRO A 187 9.81 -3.65 -12.98
N VAL A 188 9.95 -2.34 -12.80
CA VAL A 188 8.81 -1.43 -12.64
C VAL A 188 8.00 -1.35 -13.93
N ALA A 189 8.66 -1.11 -15.06
CA ALA A 189 8.02 -1.02 -16.38
C ALA A 189 7.27 -2.31 -16.72
N LEU A 190 7.90 -3.47 -16.47
CA LEU A 190 7.30 -4.78 -16.73
C LEU A 190 6.09 -5.04 -15.83
N SER A 191 6.18 -4.72 -14.52
CA SER A 191 5.04 -4.82 -13.59
C SER A 191 3.89 -3.92 -14.05
N CYS A 192 4.18 -2.65 -14.36
CA CYS A 192 3.17 -1.71 -14.84
C CYS A 192 2.54 -2.19 -16.17
N ALA A 193 3.34 -2.64 -17.13
CA ALA A 193 2.85 -3.10 -18.42
C ALA A 193 1.93 -4.32 -18.31
N ILE A 194 2.23 -5.26 -17.41
CA ILE A 194 1.40 -6.45 -17.19
C ILE A 194 0.13 -6.12 -16.38
N ILE A 195 0.20 -5.25 -15.39
CA ILE A 195 -0.96 -4.87 -14.59
C ILE A 195 -1.91 -3.95 -15.38
N LEU A 196 -1.38 -3.07 -16.23
CA LEU A 196 -2.12 -1.98 -16.90
C LEU A 196 -3.40 -2.43 -17.62
N PRO A 197 -3.41 -3.52 -18.44
CA PRO A 197 -4.61 -3.96 -19.14
C PRO A 197 -5.72 -4.43 -18.21
N ALA A 198 -5.37 -5.04 -17.07
CA ALA A 198 -6.34 -5.56 -16.11
C ALA A 198 -6.79 -4.49 -15.10
N HIS A 199 -5.85 -3.68 -14.60
CA HIS A 199 -6.10 -2.76 -13.48
C HIS A 199 -5.20 -1.51 -13.55
N THR A 200 -5.64 -0.52 -14.32
CA THR A 200 -4.88 0.72 -14.58
C THR A 200 -4.43 1.44 -13.31
N SER A 201 -5.32 1.54 -12.33
CA SER A 201 -5.03 2.24 -11.06
C SER A 201 -3.93 1.54 -10.26
N SER A 202 -3.88 0.20 -10.27
CA SER A 202 -2.79 -0.56 -9.62
C SER A 202 -1.46 -0.33 -10.33
N ALA A 203 -1.45 -0.22 -11.65
CA ALA A 203 -0.24 0.10 -12.41
C ALA A 203 0.27 1.51 -12.08
N MET A 204 -0.63 2.51 -12.02
CA MET A 204 -0.30 3.88 -11.60
C MET A 204 0.25 3.92 -10.16
N LEU A 205 -0.36 3.17 -9.25
CA LEU A 205 0.09 3.05 -7.86
C LEU A 205 1.52 2.50 -7.79
N VAL A 206 1.82 1.39 -8.49
CA VAL A 206 3.17 0.81 -8.55
C VAL A 206 4.18 1.82 -9.11
N GLY A 207 3.83 2.53 -10.18
CA GLY A 207 4.66 3.58 -10.76
C GLY A 207 4.96 4.71 -9.78
N ALA A 208 3.93 5.24 -9.12
CA ALA A 208 4.05 6.33 -8.15
C ALA A 208 4.93 5.94 -6.96
N ILE A 209 4.71 4.75 -6.40
CA ILE A 209 5.51 4.24 -5.27
C ILE A 209 6.96 4.01 -5.71
N SER A 210 7.18 3.49 -6.91
CA SER A 210 8.54 3.29 -7.43
C SER A 210 9.30 4.60 -7.59
N ILE A 211 8.65 5.67 -8.09
CA ILE A 211 9.22 7.02 -8.18
C ILE A 211 9.52 7.55 -6.78
N MET A 212 8.60 7.38 -5.82
CA MET A 212 8.80 7.80 -4.44
C MET A 212 9.97 7.05 -3.79
N MET A 213 10.09 5.75 -3.99
CA MET A 213 11.24 4.96 -3.49
C MET A 213 12.56 5.42 -4.12
N MET A 214 12.58 5.73 -5.42
CA MET A 214 13.77 6.31 -6.07
C MET A 214 14.13 7.67 -5.49
N PHE A 215 13.14 8.52 -5.18
CA PHE A 215 13.36 9.80 -4.51
C PHE A 215 13.98 9.62 -3.11
N ILE A 216 13.43 8.71 -2.31
CA ILE A 216 13.93 8.39 -0.97
C ILE A 216 15.35 7.79 -1.05
N ALA A 217 15.65 6.98 -2.08
CA ALA A 217 16.96 6.44 -2.37
C ALA A 217 17.96 7.48 -2.92
N ARG A 218 17.59 8.76 -2.93
CA ARG A 218 18.42 9.90 -3.39
C ARG A 218 18.84 9.83 -4.86
N VAL A 219 17.97 9.30 -5.72
CA VAL A 219 18.12 9.47 -7.18
C VAL A 219 18.03 10.96 -7.50
N ARG A 220 18.87 11.43 -8.42
CA ARG A 220 18.90 12.84 -8.82
C ARG A 220 17.54 13.29 -9.35
N TRP A 221 17.06 14.43 -8.89
CA TRP A 221 15.74 14.97 -9.26
C TRP A 221 15.55 15.16 -10.78
N GLN A 222 16.65 15.47 -11.50
CA GLN A 222 16.64 15.59 -12.96
C GLN A 222 16.33 14.23 -13.67
N ASP A 223 16.80 13.13 -13.09
CA ASP A 223 16.53 11.79 -13.63
C ASP A 223 15.11 11.35 -13.27
N LEU A 224 14.60 11.72 -12.08
CA LEU A 224 13.20 11.51 -11.73
C LEU A 224 12.24 12.27 -12.64
N LEU A 225 12.55 13.53 -13.00
CA LEU A 225 11.75 14.28 -13.97
C LEU A 225 11.74 13.63 -15.35
N LYS A 226 12.88 13.09 -15.82
CA LYS A 226 12.94 12.36 -17.09
C LYS A 226 12.09 11.08 -17.06
N ILE A 227 12.18 10.31 -15.95
CA ILE A 227 11.36 9.11 -15.75
C ILE A 227 9.88 9.49 -15.74
N GLY A 228 9.51 10.53 -14.99
CA GLY A 228 8.15 11.05 -14.96
C GLY A 228 7.64 11.47 -16.33
N ALA A 229 8.45 12.20 -17.12
CA ALA A 229 8.10 12.58 -18.47
C ALA A 229 7.90 11.37 -19.38
N ILE A 230 8.78 10.36 -19.32
CA ILE A 230 8.64 9.11 -20.07
C ILE A 230 7.34 8.38 -19.70
N VAL A 231 7.01 8.31 -18.40
CA VAL A 231 5.77 7.67 -17.92
C VAL A 231 4.54 8.42 -18.44
N VAL A 232 4.53 9.76 -18.38
CA VAL A 232 3.42 10.57 -18.90
C VAL A 232 3.24 10.37 -20.39
N VAL A 233 4.34 10.41 -21.18
CA VAL A 233 4.28 10.18 -22.63
C VAL A 233 3.79 8.77 -22.94
N ALA A 234 4.28 7.74 -22.24
CA ALA A 234 3.84 6.35 -22.43
C ALA A 234 2.35 6.16 -22.08
N ALA A 235 1.88 6.77 -20.98
CA ALA A 235 0.47 6.73 -20.59
C ALA A 235 -0.43 7.44 -21.62
N SER A 236 -0.01 8.63 -22.09
CA SER A 236 -0.75 9.39 -23.11
C SER A 236 -0.83 8.61 -24.42
N LEU A 237 0.27 7.98 -24.84
CA LEU A 237 0.32 7.15 -26.03
C LEU A 237 -0.58 5.91 -25.90
N PHE A 238 -0.58 5.25 -24.74
CA PHE A 238 -1.45 4.11 -24.46
C PHE A 238 -2.93 4.49 -24.60
N VAL A 239 -3.33 5.64 -24.05
CA VAL A 239 -4.70 6.16 -24.19
C VAL A 239 -5.03 6.53 -25.64
N ALA A 240 -4.07 7.15 -26.35
CA ALA A 240 -4.25 7.58 -27.75
C ALA A 240 -4.41 6.42 -28.74
N ILE A 241 -3.62 5.33 -28.55
CA ILE A 241 -3.70 4.13 -29.42
C ILE A 241 -5.00 3.36 -29.22
N GLY A 242 -5.78 3.64 -28.15
CA GLY A 242 -7.02 2.94 -27.89
C GLY A 242 -6.84 1.49 -27.43
N ALA A 243 -5.64 1.13 -26.94
CA ALA A 243 -5.31 -0.23 -26.53
C ALA A 243 -5.94 -0.62 -25.20
N GLY A 244 -6.43 -1.84 -25.09
CA GLY A 244 -6.94 -2.41 -23.85
C GLY A 244 -8.12 -1.63 -23.25
N ARG A 245 -7.97 -1.13 -22.02
CA ARG A 245 -9.02 -0.38 -21.27
C ARG A 245 -8.97 1.14 -21.47
N SER A 246 -8.40 1.63 -22.53
CA SER A 246 -8.32 3.07 -22.84
C SER A 246 -9.70 3.74 -22.85
N THR A 247 -10.75 3.05 -23.35
CA THR A 247 -12.13 3.51 -23.31
C THR A 247 -12.63 3.68 -21.88
N THR A 248 -12.33 2.74 -20.99
CA THR A 248 -12.70 2.83 -19.57
C THR A 248 -11.98 4.01 -18.89
N ILE A 249 -10.69 4.21 -19.18
CA ILE A 249 -9.92 5.35 -18.65
C ILE A 249 -10.50 6.66 -19.17
N ARG A 250 -10.74 6.74 -20.46
CA ARG A 250 -11.32 7.93 -21.11
C ARG A 250 -12.69 8.25 -20.54
N ASN A 251 -13.54 7.25 -20.34
CA ASN A 251 -14.87 7.43 -19.75
C ASN A 251 -14.75 7.92 -18.29
N ARG A 252 -13.90 7.31 -17.45
CA ARG A 252 -13.69 7.75 -16.05
C ARG A 252 -13.18 9.17 -15.95
N ILE A 253 -12.22 9.54 -16.79
CA ILE A 253 -11.73 10.92 -16.87
C ILE A 253 -12.85 11.85 -17.36
N GLY A 254 -13.57 11.46 -18.40
CA GLY A 254 -14.71 12.22 -18.93
C GLY A 254 -15.80 12.43 -17.89
N THR A 255 -16.21 11.39 -17.18
CA THR A 255 -17.19 11.47 -16.10
C THR A 255 -16.71 12.38 -14.96
N PHE A 256 -15.45 12.25 -14.56
CA PHE A 256 -14.86 13.09 -13.51
C PHE A 256 -14.92 14.58 -13.85
N PHE A 257 -14.61 14.97 -15.09
CA PHE A 257 -14.70 16.38 -15.50
C PHE A 257 -16.14 16.83 -15.76
N SER A 258 -17.04 15.96 -16.25
CA SER A 258 -18.44 16.33 -16.52
C SER A 258 -19.28 16.39 -15.24
N ASN A 259 -19.00 15.60 -14.22
CA ASN A 259 -19.73 15.66 -12.95
C ASN A 259 -19.54 17.00 -12.23
N ASN A 260 -18.39 17.64 -12.41
CA ASN A 260 -18.10 18.94 -11.82
C ASN A 260 -18.91 20.10 -12.43
N GLU A 261 -19.59 19.88 -13.57
CA GLU A 261 -20.38 20.90 -14.27
C GLU A 261 -21.86 20.91 -13.86
N VAL A 262 -22.37 19.84 -13.26
CA VAL A 262 -23.80 19.70 -12.92
C VAL A 262 -24.01 19.64 -11.41
N PRO A 263 -24.79 20.57 -10.81
CA PRO A 263 -25.07 20.54 -9.37
C PRO A 263 -25.73 19.23 -8.93
N LEU A 264 -25.22 18.64 -7.83
CA LEU A 264 -25.71 17.36 -7.29
C LEU A 264 -27.25 17.31 -7.08
N GLY A 265 -27.88 18.44 -6.77
CA GLY A 265 -29.33 18.52 -6.54
C GLY A 265 -30.20 18.57 -7.80
N SER A 266 -29.62 18.58 -9.00
CA SER A 266 -30.37 18.70 -10.26
C SER A 266 -30.74 17.35 -10.89
N LYS A 267 -30.14 16.24 -10.45
CA LYS A 267 -30.40 14.89 -10.96
C LYS A 267 -31.26 14.08 -9.98
N PRO A 268 -32.22 13.26 -10.48
CA PRO A 268 -32.92 12.32 -9.60
C PRO A 268 -31.95 11.24 -9.08
N LEU A 269 -32.17 10.76 -7.85
CA LEU A 269 -31.29 9.82 -7.14
C LEU A 269 -30.96 8.53 -7.91
N ASN A 270 -31.82 8.06 -8.77
CA ASN A 270 -31.61 6.85 -9.59
C ASN A 270 -30.73 7.07 -10.82
N GLN A 271 -30.32 8.30 -11.10
CA GLN A 271 -29.42 8.67 -12.21
C GLN A 271 -28.05 9.13 -11.72
N LEU A 272 -27.82 9.12 -10.41
CA LEU A 272 -26.53 9.48 -9.83
C LEU A 272 -25.50 8.35 -10.01
N THR A 273 -24.26 8.75 -10.20
CA THR A 273 -23.11 7.83 -10.22
C THR A 273 -22.76 7.34 -8.81
N ASP A 274 -22.00 6.25 -8.69
CA ASP A 274 -21.53 5.74 -7.40
C ASP A 274 -20.70 6.81 -6.62
N THR A 275 -19.93 7.63 -7.32
CA THR A 275 -19.18 8.75 -6.73
C THR A 275 -20.12 9.83 -6.18
N GLU A 276 -21.18 10.21 -6.91
CA GLU A 276 -22.16 11.18 -6.43
C GLU A 276 -22.91 10.66 -5.19
N HIS A 277 -23.26 9.37 -5.16
CA HIS A 277 -23.79 8.74 -3.95
C HIS A 277 -22.81 8.74 -2.78
N ALA A 278 -21.51 8.54 -3.05
CA ALA A 278 -20.48 8.61 -2.02
C ALA A 278 -20.35 10.02 -1.39
N ILE A 279 -20.45 11.08 -2.21
CA ILE A 279 -20.45 12.46 -1.70
C ILE A 279 -21.68 12.72 -0.82
N ILE A 280 -22.86 12.24 -1.23
CA ILE A 280 -24.07 12.37 -0.41
C ILE A 280 -23.91 11.61 0.91
N ALA A 281 -23.35 10.39 0.88
CA ALA A 281 -23.07 9.62 2.08
C ALA A 281 -22.14 10.38 3.06
N ILE A 282 -21.10 11.00 2.55
CA ILE A 282 -20.17 11.83 3.36
C ILE A 282 -20.88 13.04 3.96
N HIS A 283 -21.74 13.70 3.18
CA HIS A 283 -22.52 14.84 3.66
C HIS A 283 -23.51 14.44 4.75
N ASP A 284 -24.25 13.35 4.55
CA ASP A 284 -25.28 12.86 5.46
C ASP A 284 -24.67 12.36 6.79
N GLY A 285 -23.42 11.85 6.74
CA GLY A 285 -22.69 11.43 7.93
C GLY A 285 -22.38 12.57 8.90
N GLY A 286 -22.25 13.80 8.43
CA GLY A 286 -21.99 14.96 9.28
C GLY A 286 -20.78 14.77 10.22
N THR A 287 -20.87 15.32 11.45
CA THR A 287 -19.75 15.27 12.41
C THR A 287 -19.63 13.93 13.12
N ILE A 288 -20.76 13.29 13.50
CA ILE A 288 -20.80 12.11 14.41
C ILE A 288 -21.23 10.85 13.66
N GLY A 289 -21.87 10.98 12.50
CA GLY A 289 -22.43 9.88 11.72
C GLY A 289 -23.90 9.61 12.05
N VAL A 290 -24.56 8.86 11.15
CA VAL A 290 -25.96 8.43 11.33
C VAL A 290 -26.10 7.23 12.25
N GLY A 291 -25.00 6.57 12.58
CA GLY A 291 -24.93 5.35 13.40
C GLY A 291 -24.68 4.08 12.59
N ALA A 292 -24.06 3.10 13.23
CA ALA A 292 -23.73 1.81 12.64
C ALA A 292 -25.01 1.09 12.13
N GLY A 293 -24.97 0.62 10.88
CA GLY A 293 -26.11 -0.06 10.23
C GLY A 293 -27.19 0.86 9.69
N GLN A 294 -27.09 2.18 9.87
CA GLN A 294 -28.08 3.16 9.46
C GLN A 294 -27.79 3.83 8.11
N SER A 295 -26.72 3.45 7.44
CA SER A 295 -26.37 4.00 6.12
C SER A 295 -27.48 3.76 5.10
N VAL A 296 -27.93 4.83 4.46
CA VAL A 296 -28.94 4.80 3.40
C VAL A 296 -28.28 4.63 2.03
N MET A 297 -27.14 5.28 1.82
CA MET A 297 -26.43 5.26 0.53
C MET A 297 -25.80 3.91 0.22
N ARG A 298 -25.52 3.08 1.22
CA ARG A 298 -25.06 1.70 1.07
C ARG A 298 -25.87 0.89 0.06
N ALA A 299 -27.17 1.14 -0.05
CA ALA A 299 -28.05 0.42 -0.96
C ALA A 299 -28.00 0.87 -2.41
N LYS A 300 -27.40 2.03 -2.65
CA LYS A 300 -27.39 2.69 -3.95
C LYS A 300 -26.03 2.59 -4.62
N ILE A 301 -24.96 2.42 -3.85
CA ILE A 301 -23.60 2.21 -4.35
C ILE A 301 -23.43 0.75 -4.74
N THR A 302 -22.80 0.48 -5.88
CA THR A 302 -22.68 -0.88 -6.46
C THR A 302 -21.79 -1.78 -5.58
N HIS A 303 -20.66 -1.29 -5.09
CA HIS A 303 -19.72 -2.02 -4.23
C HIS A 303 -19.29 -1.17 -3.02
N PRO A 304 -20.20 -0.88 -2.08
CA PRO A 304 -19.91 0.00 -0.94
C PRO A 304 -18.85 -0.60 -0.02
N GLU A 305 -18.79 -1.94 0.10
CA GLU A 305 -17.88 -2.68 0.97
C GLU A 305 -16.43 -2.72 0.44
N SER A 306 -16.17 -2.35 -0.81
CA SER A 306 -14.84 -2.36 -1.41
C SER A 306 -14.40 -1.00 -1.90
N ASP A 307 -15.07 -0.44 -2.90
CA ASP A 307 -14.59 0.69 -3.68
C ASP A 307 -14.90 2.05 -3.04
N TYR A 308 -15.94 2.14 -2.22
CA TYR A 308 -16.37 3.35 -1.52
C TYR A 308 -16.49 3.19 -0.01
N MET A 309 -15.71 2.25 0.55
CA MET A 309 -15.71 1.94 1.97
C MET A 309 -15.49 3.17 2.86
N PHE A 310 -14.65 4.12 2.45
CA PHE A 310 -14.41 5.34 3.21
C PHE A 310 -15.66 6.23 3.28
N ALA A 311 -16.38 6.43 2.19
CA ALA A 311 -17.63 7.21 2.18
C ALA A 311 -18.70 6.57 3.07
N PHE A 312 -18.85 5.25 2.97
CA PHE A 312 -19.72 4.47 3.84
C PHE A 312 -19.32 4.59 5.33
N PHE A 313 -18.02 4.54 5.62
CA PHE A 313 -17.50 4.72 6.99
C PHE A 313 -17.81 6.13 7.53
N VAL A 314 -17.69 7.17 6.69
CA VAL A 314 -18.03 8.55 7.08
C VAL A 314 -19.54 8.70 7.34
N GLU A 315 -20.40 8.11 6.49
CA GLU A 315 -21.86 8.15 6.69
C GLU A 315 -22.23 7.57 8.07
N GLU A 316 -21.67 6.41 8.44
CA GLU A 316 -22.03 5.75 9.70
C GLU A 316 -21.37 6.34 10.95
N TYR A 317 -20.10 6.74 10.87
CA TYR A 317 -19.28 7.13 12.04
C TYR A 317 -18.90 8.61 12.07
N GLY A 318 -19.22 9.37 11.03
CA GLY A 318 -18.96 10.79 10.91
C GLY A 318 -17.53 11.18 10.56
N ILE A 319 -17.34 12.48 10.32
CA ILE A 319 -16.06 13.04 9.87
C ILE A 319 -14.97 12.95 10.95
N VAL A 320 -15.32 12.97 12.22
CA VAL A 320 -14.36 12.85 13.33
C VAL A 320 -13.65 11.49 13.29
N MET A 321 -14.41 10.40 13.11
CA MET A 321 -13.85 9.07 13.00
C MET A 321 -13.12 8.88 11.65
N ALA A 322 -13.55 9.55 10.60
CA ALA A 322 -12.85 9.57 9.31
C ALA A 322 -11.47 10.22 9.42
N LEU A 323 -11.35 11.35 10.12
CA LEU A 323 -10.07 12.01 10.39
C LEU A 323 -9.17 11.16 11.29
N PHE A 324 -9.76 10.44 12.26
CA PHE A 324 -9.02 9.46 13.06
C PHE A 324 -8.44 8.34 12.18
N LEU A 325 -9.24 7.77 11.28
CA LEU A 325 -8.79 6.75 10.34
C LEU A 325 -7.69 7.25 9.41
N LEU A 326 -7.83 8.47 8.85
CA LEU A 326 -6.81 9.12 8.05
C LEU A 326 -5.51 9.31 8.85
N SER A 327 -5.61 9.73 10.12
CA SER A 327 -4.44 9.91 10.98
C SER A 327 -3.71 8.60 11.25
N ILE A 328 -4.41 7.48 11.35
CA ILE A 328 -3.82 6.14 11.48
C ILE A 328 -2.93 5.81 10.27
N TYR A 329 -3.43 6.01 9.05
CA TYR A 329 -2.60 5.77 7.84
C TYR A 329 -1.40 6.71 7.75
N ALA A 330 -1.58 7.98 8.09
CA ALA A 330 -0.47 8.94 8.15
C ALA A 330 0.57 8.49 9.20
N TRP A 331 0.13 7.97 10.34
CA TRP A 331 1.02 7.49 11.40
C TRP A 331 1.83 6.27 10.99
N ILE A 332 1.23 5.32 10.23
CA ILE A 332 1.98 4.18 9.66
C ILE A 332 3.17 4.70 8.83
N PHE A 333 2.96 5.71 8.00
CA PHE A 333 4.02 6.29 7.18
C PHE A 333 5.09 7.00 8.02
N VAL A 334 4.68 7.80 9.01
CA VAL A 334 5.61 8.48 9.93
C VAL A 334 6.47 7.48 10.69
N ARG A 335 5.87 6.37 11.19
CA ARG A 335 6.63 5.30 11.86
C ARG A 335 7.62 4.61 10.93
N ALA A 336 7.23 4.37 9.68
CA ALA A 336 8.14 3.80 8.68
C ALA A 336 9.32 4.73 8.34
N ILE A 337 9.11 6.06 8.28
CA ILE A 337 10.20 7.03 8.16
C ILE A 337 11.13 6.97 9.38
N HIS A 338 10.57 6.82 10.58
CA HIS A 338 11.36 6.66 11.80
C HIS A 338 12.23 5.40 11.73
N ILE A 339 11.65 4.26 11.33
CA ILE A 339 12.36 2.99 11.12
C ILE A 339 13.46 3.16 10.06
N PHE A 340 13.17 3.83 8.94
CA PHE A 340 14.14 4.12 7.89
C PHE A 340 15.34 4.90 8.39
N ARG A 341 15.12 5.96 9.19
CA ARG A 341 16.20 6.80 9.74
C ARG A 341 17.11 6.08 10.74
N HIS A 342 16.58 5.09 11.45
CA HIS A 342 17.34 4.30 12.43
C HIS A 342 17.91 3.00 11.84
N SER A 343 17.66 2.72 10.56
CA SER A 343 18.19 1.55 9.88
C SER A 343 19.59 1.80 9.37
N GLU A 344 20.58 1.06 9.86
CA GLU A 344 21.94 1.07 9.32
C GLU A 344 22.05 0.41 7.95
N TRP A 345 21.11 -0.45 7.60
CA TRP A 345 21.07 -1.17 6.34
C TRP A 345 20.08 -0.54 5.37
N ILE A 346 20.57 0.01 4.26
CA ILE A 346 19.79 0.72 3.25
C ILE A 346 18.61 -0.12 2.74
N PHE A 347 18.84 -1.43 2.48
CA PHE A 347 17.78 -2.33 2.02
C PHE A 347 16.62 -2.38 3.02
N ALA A 348 16.91 -2.60 4.28
CA ALA A 348 15.89 -2.74 5.32
C ALA A 348 15.08 -1.43 5.51
N GLY A 349 15.77 -0.30 5.49
CA GLY A 349 15.12 1.01 5.53
C GLY A 349 14.21 1.26 4.32
N LEU A 350 14.72 1.04 3.09
CA LEU A 350 13.93 1.20 1.87
C LEU A 350 12.76 0.21 1.79
N LEU A 351 12.93 -1.01 2.32
CA LEU A 351 11.88 -2.00 2.41
C LEU A 351 10.74 -1.52 3.32
N ALA A 352 11.05 -1.04 4.52
CA ALA A 352 10.05 -0.56 5.46
C ALA A 352 9.29 0.65 4.92
N VAL A 353 10.00 1.67 4.42
CA VAL A 353 9.35 2.88 3.90
C VAL A 353 8.60 2.62 2.59
N GLY A 354 9.11 1.75 1.72
CA GLY A 354 8.44 1.39 0.47
C GLY A 354 7.12 0.66 0.70
N LEU A 355 7.10 -0.31 1.63
CA LEU A 355 5.87 -1.02 1.99
C LEU A 355 4.85 -0.14 2.72
N ALA A 356 5.30 0.73 3.62
CA ALA A 356 4.41 1.70 4.26
C ALA A 356 3.84 2.70 3.24
N SER A 357 4.64 3.11 2.25
CA SER A 357 4.19 3.94 1.14
C SER A 357 3.11 3.23 0.33
N LEU A 358 3.27 1.94 0.05
CA LEU A 358 2.25 1.15 -0.66
C LEU A 358 0.91 1.21 0.09
N VAL A 359 0.93 0.97 1.40
CA VAL A 359 -0.29 1.01 2.23
C VAL A 359 -0.88 2.41 2.30
N THR A 360 -0.06 3.42 2.59
CA THR A 360 -0.56 4.79 2.83
C THR A 360 -1.03 5.48 1.55
N VAL A 361 -0.29 5.34 0.44
CA VAL A 361 -0.70 5.93 -0.84
C VAL A 361 -1.95 5.24 -1.38
N GLN A 362 -2.09 3.92 -1.21
CA GLN A 362 -3.32 3.21 -1.59
C GLN A 362 -4.51 3.70 -0.77
N ALA A 363 -4.36 3.88 0.56
CA ALA A 363 -5.40 4.46 1.42
C ALA A 363 -5.77 5.89 0.99
N LEU A 364 -4.76 6.73 0.74
CA LEU A 364 -4.98 8.10 0.29
C LEU A 364 -5.74 8.16 -1.05
N LEU A 365 -5.36 7.33 -2.03
CA LEU A 365 -6.06 7.25 -3.31
C LEU A 365 -7.52 6.82 -3.14
N HIS A 366 -7.80 5.83 -2.28
CA HIS A 366 -9.16 5.41 -1.97
C HIS A 366 -9.99 6.56 -1.37
N ILE A 367 -9.42 7.31 -0.42
CA ILE A 367 -10.07 8.47 0.21
C ILE A 367 -10.33 9.57 -0.82
N LEU A 368 -9.33 9.91 -1.66
CA LEU A 368 -9.47 10.92 -2.70
C LEU A 368 -10.57 10.60 -3.73
N VAL A 369 -10.71 9.32 -4.07
CA VAL A 369 -11.82 8.84 -4.94
C VAL A 369 -13.17 9.00 -4.23
N SER A 370 -13.24 8.64 -2.95
CA SER A 370 -14.50 8.73 -2.17
C SER A 370 -15.00 10.17 -2.01
N VAL A 371 -14.10 11.16 -2.04
CA VAL A 371 -14.44 12.60 -1.95
C VAL A 371 -14.46 13.29 -3.33
N ASP A 372 -14.46 12.53 -4.42
CA ASP A 372 -14.42 13.02 -5.82
C ASP A 372 -13.26 13.98 -6.14
N ALA A 373 -12.14 13.83 -5.41
CA ALA A 373 -10.91 14.57 -5.68
C ALA A 373 -9.99 13.85 -6.67
N PHE A 374 -10.31 12.61 -7.03
CA PHE A 374 -9.58 11.78 -7.99
C PHE A 374 -10.54 10.84 -8.74
N PRO A 375 -10.30 10.56 -10.04
CA PRO A 375 -11.15 9.64 -10.81
C PRO A 375 -11.22 8.26 -10.17
N GLU A 376 -12.34 7.56 -10.37
CA GLU A 376 -12.58 6.22 -9.83
C GLU A 376 -11.43 5.25 -10.08
N THR A 377 -10.96 4.58 -9.02
CA THR A 377 -9.80 3.68 -9.09
C THR A 377 -10.10 2.22 -8.83
N GLY A 378 -11.13 1.90 -8.04
CA GLY A 378 -11.42 0.53 -7.60
C GLY A 378 -10.28 -0.05 -6.74
N GLN A 379 -9.62 0.79 -5.94
CA GLN A 379 -8.61 0.36 -4.96
C GLN A 379 -9.26 0.19 -3.60
N ASN A 380 -9.01 -0.95 -2.95
CA ASN A 380 -9.51 -1.21 -1.61
C ASN A 380 -8.81 -0.37 -0.56
N LEU A 381 -9.53 0.02 0.49
CA LEU A 381 -8.92 0.65 1.68
C LEU A 381 -8.15 -0.41 2.49
N PRO A 382 -6.82 -0.28 2.65
CA PRO A 382 -5.97 -1.31 3.23
C PRO A 382 -6.39 -1.72 4.64
N LEU A 383 -6.51 -3.03 4.89
CA LEU A 383 -6.99 -3.66 6.13
C LEU A 383 -8.43 -3.32 6.55
N VAL A 384 -9.13 -2.42 5.87
CA VAL A 384 -10.50 -2.00 6.25
C VAL A 384 -11.54 -2.51 5.25
N SER A 385 -11.32 -2.33 3.94
CA SER A 385 -12.25 -2.83 2.92
C SER A 385 -12.34 -4.35 2.87
N HIS A 386 -13.50 -4.86 2.47
CA HIS A 386 -13.69 -6.28 2.18
C HIS A 386 -12.93 -6.67 0.91
N GLY A 387 -11.75 -7.27 1.07
CA GLY A 387 -10.88 -7.67 -0.04
C GLY A 387 -9.86 -8.71 0.40
N GLY A 388 -10.14 -10.02 0.17
CA GLY A 388 -9.34 -11.12 0.70
C GLY A 388 -7.85 -11.02 0.39
N THR A 389 -7.48 -10.89 -0.88
CA THR A 389 -6.06 -10.81 -1.30
C THR A 389 -5.40 -9.49 -0.89
N SER A 390 -6.10 -8.37 -1.01
CA SER A 390 -5.58 -7.06 -0.63
C SER A 390 -5.29 -6.99 0.87
N MET A 391 -6.20 -7.53 1.69
CA MET A 391 -6.02 -7.61 3.14
C MET A 391 -4.81 -8.47 3.52
N LEU A 392 -4.66 -9.64 2.87
CA LEU A 392 -3.52 -10.53 3.08
C LEU A 392 -2.19 -9.85 2.71
N CYS A 393 -2.11 -9.21 1.54
CA CYS A 393 -0.90 -8.51 1.09
C CYS A 393 -0.55 -7.33 2.00
N THR A 394 -1.55 -6.57 2.47
CA THR A 394 -1.34 -5.46 3.42
C THR A 394 -0.84 -5.98 4.77
N ALA A 395 -1.42 -7.07 5.28
CA ALA A 395 -0.98 -7.70 6.52
C ALA A 395 0.47 -8.20 6.42
N ILE A 396 0.84 -8.83 5.30
CA ILE A 396 2.23 -9.25 5.03
C ILE A 396 3.15 -8.01 4.99
N ALA A 397 2.75 -6.93 4.31
CA ALA A 397 3.53 -5.69 4.24
C ALA A 397 3.82 -5.12 5.63
N LEU A 398 2.79 -5.02 6.48
CA LEU A 398 2.93 -4.54 7.86
C LEU A 398 3.75 -5.49 8.73
N GLY A 399 3.62 -6.81 8.54
CA GLY A 399 4.45 -7.81 9.19
C GLY A 399 5.93 -7.67 8.83
N ILE A 400 6.26 -7.36 7.57
CA ILE A 400 7.64 -7.09 7.13
C ILE A 400 8.18 -5.80 7.78
N ILE A 401 7.37 -4.74 7.85
CA ILE A 401 7.77 -3.48 8.51
C ILE A 401 8.08 -3.73 9.99
N LEU A 402 7.23 -4.48 10.67
CA LEU A 402 7.46 -4.89 12.06
C LEU A 402 8.71 -5.77 12.22
N ALA A 403 8.99 -6.68 11.27
CA ALA A 403 10.19 -7.50 11.27
C ALA A 403 11.47 -6.66 11.15
N VAL A 404 11.47 -5.63 10.30
CA VAL A 404 12.58 -4.68 10.18
C VAL A 404 12.75 -3.90 11.48
N SER A 405 11.65 -3.38 12.04
CA SER A 405 11.68 -2.63 13.30
C SER A 405 12.21 -3.45 14.46
N ARG A 406 11.80 -4.72 14.57
CA ARG A 406 12.32 -5.67 15.56
C ARG A 406 13.84 -5.83 15.46
N GLN A 407 14.36 -6.02 14.23
CA GLN A 407 15.79 -6.24 14.02
C GLN A 407 16.63 -5.01 14.36
N ILE A 408 16.09 -3.79 14.19
CA ILE A 408 16.73 -2.55 14.65
C ILE A 408 16.80 -2.53 16.17
N GLU A 409 15.68 -2.85 16.85
CA GLU A 409 15.62 -2.88 18.33
C GLU A 409 16.57 -3.94 18.93
N GLU A 410 16.69 -5.10 18.29
CA GLU A 410 17.57 -6.19 18.70
C GLU A 410 19.06 -5.97 18.34
N GLY A 411 19.39 -4.91 17.57
CA GLY A 411 20.74 -4.69 17.05
C GLY A 411 21.22 -5.79 16.10
N SER A 412 20.32 -6.62 15.60
CA SER A 412 20.61 -7.78 14.74
C SER A 412 20.68 -7.46 13.25
N LEU A 413 20.49 -6.18 12.89
CA LEU A 413 20.45 -5.69 11.52
C LEU A 413 21.88 -5.45 11.00
N ILE A 414 22.54 -6.54 10.60
CA ILE A 414 23.93 -6.48 10.10
C ILE A 414 23.91 -6.37 8.57
N PRO A 415 24.48 -5.32 7.98
CA PRO A 415 24.65 -5.21 6.52
C PRO A 415 25.47 -6.37 5.98
N THR A 416 25.04 -6.96 4.88
CA THR A 416 25.75 -8.08 4.24
C THR A 416 26.97 -7.64 3.43
N ASP A 417 27.06 -6.34 3.08
CA ASP A 417 28.15 -5.76 2.30
C ASP A 417 28.53 -4.37 2.86
N VAL A 418 29.82 -4.09 2.95
CA VAL A 418 30.40 -2.82 3.47
C VAL A 418 29.93 -1.57 2.69
N GLY A 419 29.36 -1.75 1.49
CA GLY A 419 28.88 -0.68 0.62
C GLY A 419 27.43 -0.24 0.83
N GLU A 420 26.69 -0.92 1.71
CA GLU A 420 25.24 -0.70 1.94
C GLU A 420 24.94 0.11 3.21
N LYS A 421 25.96 0.69 3.87
CA LYS A 421 25.73 1.63 4.96
C LYS A 421 25.38 3.02 4.43
N PHE A 422 24.42 3.68 5.08
CA PHE A 422 24.22 5.12 4.88
C PHE A 422 25.47 5.86 5.37
N THR A 423 26.24 6.47 4.46
CA THR A 423 27.22 7.48 4.85
C THR A 423 26.46 8.75 5.19
N THR A 424 26.42 9.12 6.45
CA THR A 424 26.00 10.45 6.88
C THR A 424 27.01 11.48 6.39
N PRO A 425 26.59 12.72 6.03
CA PRO A 425 27.52 13.75 5.55
C PRO A 425 28.60 14.19 6.56
N THR A 426 28.55 13.70 7.80
CA THR A 426 29.48 14.02 8.87
C THR A 426 30.78 13.21 8.85
N ASP A 427 30.90 12.16 8.01
CA ASP A 427 32.07 11.28 7.99
C ASP A 427 33.22 11.75 7.07
N HIS A 428 33.14 12.96 6.49
CA HIS A 428 34.17 13.51 5.61
C HIS A 428 35.03 14.63 6.22
N ASN A 429 34.91 14.87 7.55
CA ASN A 429 35.80 15.79 8.26
C ASN A 429 36.31 15.13 9.55
N LEU A 430 37.24 14.22 9.43
CA LEU A 430 38.24 13.85 10.43
C LEU A 430 39.52 13.37 9.73
#